data_9748c28d9e69e6c15fe1072cbf6110a6
#
_entry.id   9748c28d9e69e6c15fe1072cbf6110a6
#
_cell.length_a   1.000
_cell.length_b   1.000
_cell.length_c   1.000
_cell.angle_alpha   90.00
_cell.angle_beta   90.00
_cell.angle_gamma   90.00
#
_symmetry.space_group_name_H-M   'P 1'
#
loop_
_entity.id
_entity.type
_entity.pdbx_description
1 polymer ?
#
loop_
_entity_poly.entity_id
_entity_poly.type
_entity_poly.pdbx_seq_one_letter_code
_entity_poly.pdbx_strand_id
1 'polypeptide(L)'
;MWQEIWNTVLSEFSVPDAQQITRITLRLVVAAALGGVLGYEREQKGKSAGVRTHMLVAMGAALFVLIPQQAGASSEDLSRVLQGLIAGVGFLGAGAIIMGTKQVEIRGLTTAAGIWVTAAIGMAAGMGRESTTALSTLIALLVLSVVPWIFRTKKVTMSDAQE
;
A
#
# COMPACT_ATOMS: atom_id res chain seq x y z
N MET A 1 34.31 -23.76 19.02
CA MET A 1 33.43 -22.70 19.61
C MET A 1 33.56 -21.39 18.86
N TRP A 2 34.72 -20.65 18.88
CA TRP A 2 34.83 -19.37 18.13
C TRP A 2 34.64 -19.52 16.59
N GLN A 3 35.18 -20.57 15.98
CA GLN A 3 34.99 -20.84 14.55
C GLN A 3 33.55 -21.21 14.22
N GLU A 4 32.87 -21.94 15.09
CA GLU A 4 31.44 -22.26 14.89
C GLU A 4 30.57 -21.00 14.97
N ILE A 5 30.82 -20.12 15.95
CA ILE A 5 30.17 -18.83 16.07
C ILE A 5 30.40 -18.00 14.78
N TRP A 6 31.66 -17.92 14.34
CA TRP A 6 32.03 -17.18 13.17
C TRP A 6 31.37 -17.73 11.88
N ASN A 7 31.38 -19.04 11.70
CA ASN A 7 30.73 -19.70 10.57
C ASN A 7 29.21 -19.50 10.60
N THR A 8 28.60 -19.55 11.78
CA THR A 8 27.15 -19.25 11.93
C THR A 8 26.86 -17.80 11.56
N VAL A 9 27.65 -16.85 12.02
CA VAL A 9 27.50 -15.44 11.64
C VAL A 9 27.62 -15.26 10.13
N LEU A 10 28.63 -15.85 9.49
CA LEU A 10 28.80 -15.78 8.05
C LEU A 10 27.65 -16.42 7.28
N SER A 11 27.08 -17.52 7.77
CA SER A 11 25.93 -18.18 7.14
C SER A 11 24.65 -17.34 7.22
N GLU A 12 24.44 -16.61 8.32
CA GLU A 12 23.31 -15.70 8.47
C GLU A 12 23.38 -14.49 7.51
N PHE A 13 24.60 -14.06 7.17
CA PHE A 13 24.82 -13.00 6.19
C PHE A 13 25.09 -13.55 4.78
N SER A 14 24.74 -14.83 4.53
CA SER A 14 24.88 -15.38 3.19
C SER A 14 24.00 -14.58 2.21
N VAL A 15 24.66 -13.98 1.20
CA VAL A 15 23.97 -13.17 0.19
C VAL A 15 23.18 -14.12 -0.71
N PRO A 16 21.86 -13.88 -0.92
CA PRO A 16 21.07 -14.61 -1.90
C PRO A 16 21.74 -14.54 -3.28
N ASP A 17 21.43 -15.48 -4.17
CA ASP A 17 21.94 -15.42 -5.53
C ASP A 17 21.50 -14.12 -6.25
N ALA A 18 22.24 -13.74 -7.29
CA ALA A 18 21.97 -12.49 -8.03
C ALA A 18 20.54 -12.45 -8.60
N GLN A 19 19.99 -13.60 -8.97
CA GLN A 19 18.63 -13.71 -9.50
C GLN A 19 17.59 -13.41 -8.41
N GLN A 20 17.79 -13.93 -7.20
CA GLN A 20 16.90 -13.70 -6.08
C GLN A 20 16.94 -12.24 -5.61
N ILE A 21 18.15 -11.64 -5.51
CA ILE A 21 18.32 -10.22 -5.20
C ILE A 21 17.59 -9.34 -6.23
N THR A 22 17.79 -9.62 -7.52
CA THR A 22 17.14 -8.87 -8.60
C THR A 22 15.63 -8.96 -8.49
N ARG A 23 15.07 -10.14 -8.24
CA ARG A 23 13.63 -10.36 -8.07
C ARG A 23 13.06 -9.59 -6.88
N ILE A 24 13.72 -9.65 -5.73
CA ILE A 24 13.31 -8.92 -4.52
C ILE A 24 13.31 -7.43 -4.79
N THR A 25 14.43 -6.91 -5.29
CA THR A 25 14.61 -5.48 -5.55
C THR A 25 13.56 -4.98 -6.54
N LEU A 26 13.35 -5.69 -7.65
CA LEU A 26 12.36 -5.32 -8.66
C LEU A 26 10.96 -5.22 -8.07
N ARG A 27 10.51 -6.24 -7.33
CA ARG A 27 9.17 -6.27 -6.73
C ARG A 27 8.97 -5.15 -5.71
N LEU A 28 9.97 -4.88 -4.86
CA LEU A 28 9.91 -3.79 -3.88
C LEU A 28 9.92 -2.42 -4.54
N VAL A 29 10.75 -2.22 -5.57
CA VAL A 29 10.79 -0.96 -6.33
C VAL A 29 9.46 -0.73 -7.06
N VAL A 30 8.91 -1.76 -7.70
CA VAL A 30 7.58 -1.67 -8.35
C VAL A 30 6.49 -1.33 -7.33
N ALA A 31 6.46 -2.01 -6.18
CA ALA A 31 5.51 -1.72 -5.11
C ALA A 31 5.63 -0.26 -4.64
N ALA A 32 6.85 0.19 -4.33
CA ALA A 32 7.11 1.55 -3.88
C ALA A 32 6.74 2.58 -4.96
N ALA A 33 7.13 2.37 -6.22
CA ALA A 33 6.85 3.29 -7.31
C ALA A 33 5.34 3.45 -7.55
N LEU A 34 4.59 2.34 -7.65
CA LEU A 34 3.14 2.40 -7.89
C LEU A 34 2.36 2.91 -6.67
N GLY A 35 2.80 2.57 -5.44
CA GLY A 35 2.30 3.21 -4.23
C GLY A 35 2.58 4.71 -4.23
N GLY A 36 3.78 5.13 -4.64
CA GLY A 36 4.17 6.53 -4.77
C GLY A 36 3.32 7.31 -5.76
N VAL A 37 2.97 6.72 -6.91
CA VAL A 37 2.09 7.32 -7.91
C VAL A 37 0.69 7.60 -7.33
N LEU A 38 0.12 6.65 -6.59
CA LEU A 38 -1.15 6.86 -5.88
C LEU A 38 -1.02 7.94 -4.79
N GLY A 39 0.06 7.86 -4.01
CA GLY A 39 0.33 8.84 -2.95
C GLY A 39 0.54 10.25 -3.48
N TYR A 40 1.15 10.41 -4.63
CA TYR A 40 1.33 11.71 -5.29
C TYR A 40 -0.01 12.36 -5.64
N GLU A 41 -0.92 11.59 -6.24
CA GLU A 41 -2.28 12.06 -6.52
C GLU A 41 -3.01 12.49 -5.23
N ARG A 42 -2.83 11.74 -4.15
CA ARG A 42 -3.41 12.08 -2.84
C ARG A 42 -2.82 13.35 -2.24
N GLU A 43 -1.50 13.49 -2.31
CA GLU A 43 -0.77 14.66 -1.80
C GLU A 43 -1.16 15.94 -2.56
N GLN A 44 -1.26 15.87 -3.90
CA GLN A 44 -1.73 16.99 -4.73
C GLN A 44 -3.17 17.45 -4.38
N LYS A 45 -4.00 16.53 -3.89
CA LYS A 45 -5.36 16.85 -3.42
C LYS A 45 -5.45 17.19 -1.93
N GLY A 46 -4.32 17.41 -1.26
CA GLY A 46 -4.26 17.80 0.15
C GLY A 46 -4.80 16.74 1.11
N LYS A 47 -4.67 15.44 0.77
CA LYS A 47 -5.08 14.34 1.64
C LYS A 47 -3.99 14.04 2.67
N SER A 48 -4.39 13.55 3.86
CA SER A 48 -3.50 13.30 4.99
C SER A 48 -2.44 12.21 4.73
N ALA A 49 -2.75 11.21 3.92
CA ALA A 49 -1.80 10.19 3.48
C ALA A 49 -1.26 10.54 2.09
N GLY A 50 0.00 10.96 2.01
CA GLY A 50 0.70 11.36 0.79
C GLY A 50 1.65 10.28 0.25
N VAL A 51 2.63 10.72 -0.55
CA VAL A 51 3.59 9.85 -1.27
C VAL A 51 4.28 8.88 -0.33
N ARG A 52 4.88 9.36 0.76
CA ARG A 52 5.65 8.51 1.68
C ARG A 52 4.80 7.41 2.30
N THR A 53 3.59 7.73 2.72
CA THR A 53 2.66 6.77 3.34
C THR A 53 2.31 5.65 2.36
N HIS A 54 1.92 5.99 1.14
CA HIS A 54 1.54 5.01 0.12
C HIS A 54 2.73 4.14 -0.32
N MET A 55 3.93 4.72 -0.50
CA MET A 55 5.14 3.96 -0.79
C MET A 55 5.45 2.93 0.30
N LEU A 56 5.44 3.34 1.57
CA LEU A 56 5.74 2.47 2.71
C LEU A 56 4.68 1.38 2.88
N VAL A 57 3.40 1.69 2.72
CA VAL A 57 2.31 0.72 2.79
C VAL A 57 2.43 -0.33 1.69
N ALA A 58 2.68 0.09 0.44
CA ALA A 58 2.84 -0.85 -0.67
C ALA A 58 4.09 -1.73 -0.50
N MET A 59 5.21 -1.13 -0.12
CA MET A 59 6.47 -1.86 0.09
C MET A 59 6.38 -2.82 1.27
N GLY A 60 5.78 -2.40 2.40
CA GLY A 60 5.54 -3.26 3.56
C GLY A 60 4.63 -4.44 3.21
N ALA A 61 3.54 -4.20 2.48
CA ALA A 61 2.66 -5.27 2.01
C ALA A 61 3.37 -6.26 1.07
N ALA A 62 4.25 -5.76 0.18
CA ALA A 62 5.07 -6.61 -0.68
C ALA A 62 6.04 -7.48 0.13
N LEU A 63 6.68 -6.94 1.17
CA LEU A 63 7.58 -7.68 2.06
C LEU A 63 6.87 -8.81 2.81
N PHE A 64 5.67 -8.55 3.36
CA PHE A 64 4.88 -9.57 4.04
C PHE A 64 4.49 -10.75 3.14
N VAL A 65 4.48 -10.55 1.84
CA VAL A 65 4.25 -11.62 0.84
C VAL A 65 5.56 -12.28 0.42
N LEU A 66 6.61 -11.49 0.18
CA LEU A 66 7.90 -11.98 -0.31
C LEU A 66 8.59 -12.93 0.68
N ILE A 67 8.62 -12.57 1.96
CA ILE A 67 9.33 -13.34 2.98
C ILE A 67 8.79 -14.77 3.11
N PRO A 68 7.48 -15.00 3.30
CA PRO A 68 6.94 -16.36 3.33
C PRO A 68 7.16 -17.14 2.03
N GLN A 69 7.04 -16.48 0.86
CA GLN A 69 7.30 -17.12 -0.42
C GLN A 69 8.75 -17.61 -0.54
N GLN A 70 9.71 -16.82 -0.05
CA GLN A 70 11.13 -17.21 -0.04
C GLN A 70 11.39 -18.37 0.92
N ALA A 71 10.67 -18.43 2.02
CA ALA A 71 10.73 -19.54 2.98
C ALA A 71 10.00 -20.80 2.50
N GLY A 72 9.45 -20.83 1.28
CA GLY A 72 8.74 -21.97 0.74
C GLY A 72 7.34 -22.19 1.32
N ALA A 73 6.72 -21.14 1.88
CA ALA A 73 5.38 -21.23 2.44
C ALA A 73 4.35 -21.73 1.41
N SER A 74 3.43 -22.56 1.87
CA SER A 74 2.32 -23.07 1.07
C SER A 74 1.35 -21.93 0.68
N SER A 75 0.49 -22.17 -0.30
CA SER A 75 -0.57 -21.23 -0.66
C SER A 75 -1.56 -21.00 0.50
N GLU A 76 -1.75 -21.98 1.36
CA GLU A 76 -2.60 -21.89 2.55
C GLU A 76 -1.97 -20.96 3.60
N ASP A 77 -0.67 -21.12 3.88
CA ASP A 77 0.06 -20.26 4.81
C ASP A 77 0.09 -18.81 4.31
N LEU A 78 0.34 -18.63 3.01
CA LEU A 78 0.31 -17.31 2.40
C LEU A 78 -1.08 -16.66 2.53
N SER A 79 -2.15 -17.43 2.38
CA SER A 79 -3.53 -16.95 2.57
C SER A 79 -3.76 -16.42 3.99
N ARG A 80 -3.20 -17.08 5.01
CA ARG A 80 -3.25 -16.59 6.41
C ARG A 80 -2.49 -15.28 6.61
N VAL A 81 -1.33 -15.15 5.98
CA VAL A 81 -0.55 -13.90 6.01
C VAL A 81 -1.35 -12.76 5.37
N LEU A 82 -1.99 -13.00 4.23
CA LEU A 82 -2.83 -11.99 3.56
C LEU A 82 -4.00 -11.57 4.42
N GLN A 83 -4.68 -12.50 5.10
CA GLN A 83 -5.77 -12.18 6.03
C GLN A 83 -5.29 -11.28 7.17
N GLY A 84 -4.14 -11.60 7.77
CA GLY A 84 -3.53 -10.77 8.82
C GLY A 84 -3.18 -9.37 8.32
N LEU A 85 -2.62 -9.27 7.12
CA LEU A 85 -2.25 -7.99 6.50
C LEU A 85 -3.50 -7.13 6.21
N ILE A 86 -4.55 -7.72 5.66
CA ILE A 86 -5.83 -7.04 5.38
C ILE A 86 -6.42 -6.47 6.68
N ALA A 87 -6.40 -7.23 7.77
CA ALA A 87 -6.86 -6.76 9.08
C ALA A 87 -5.98 -5.63 9.63
N GLY A 88 -4.65 -5.77 9.54
CA GLY A 88 -3.69 -4.76 10.00
C GLY A 88 -3.80 -3.44 9.26
N VAL A 89 -3.98 -3.48 7.94
CA VAL A 89 -4.21 -2.27 7.13
C VAL A 89 -5.54 -1.60 7.46
N GLY A 90 -6.55 -2.39 7.88
CA GLY A 90 -7.82 -1.86 8.40
C GLY A 90 -7.62 -0.94 9.60
N PHE A 91 -6.69 -1.25 10.49
CA PHE A 91 -6.33 -0.38 11.62
C PHE A 91 -5.72 0.96 11.17
N LEU A 92 -4.81 0.95 10.19
CA LEU A 92 -4.26 2.18 9.60
C LEU A 92 -5.37 3.02 8.94
N GLY A 93 -6.29 2.36 8.23
CA GLY A 93 -7.45 3.01 7.64
C GLY A 93 -8.34 3.68 8.68
N ALA A 94 -8.64 3.00 9.77
CA ALA A 94 -9.40 3.55 10.89
C ALA A 94 -8.70 4.77 11.51
N GLY A 95 -7.38 4.71 11.69
CA GLY A 95 -6.57 5.84 12.16
C GLY A 95 -6.65 7.06 11.25
N ALA A 96 -6.68 6.86 9.93
CA ALA A 96 -6.82 7.94 8.96
C ALA A 96 -8.21 8.63 9.01
N ILE A 97 -9.25 7.90 9.38
CA ILE A 97 -10.61 8.46 9.55
C ILE A 97 -10.70 9.28 10.85
N ILE A 98 -10.14 8.79 11.96
CA ILE A 98 -10.23 9.44 13.28
C ILE A 98 -9.45 10.76 13.31
N MET A 99 -8.30 10.85 12.65
CA MET A 99 -7.46 12.06 12.62
C MET A 99 -8.07 13.25 11.86
N GLY A 100 -9.19 13.04 11.13
CA GLY A 100 -9.87 14.08 10.37
C GLY A 100 -10.85 14.93 11.17
N THR A 101 -11.07 14.67 12.47
CA THR A 101 -12.15 15.24 13.25
C THR A 101 -11.77 16.47 14.07
N LYS A 102 -11.85 17.67 13.48
CA LYS A 102 -12.03 18.89 14.29
C LYS A 102 -13.49 19.38 14.38
N GLN A 103 -14.43 18.76 13.70
CA GLN A 103 -15.88 19.02 13.76
C GLN A 103 -16.65 17.79 13.32
N VAL A 104 -17.95 17.73 13.63
CA VAL A 104 -18.94 16.64 13.42
C VAL A 104 -18.95 15.94 12.02
N GLU A 105 -18.10 16.36 11.08
CA GLU A 105 -18.02 15.83 9.74
C GLU A 105 -16.98 14.70 9.65
N ILE A 106 -17.42 13.48 9.30
CA ILE A 106 -16.54 12.34 9.07
C ILE A 106 -15.70 12.61 7.82
N ARG A 107 -14.38 12.75 7.99
CA ARG A 107 -13.41 12.94 6.91
C ARG A 107 -12.45 11.76 6.86
N GLY A 108 -11.75 11.57 5.74
CA GLY A 108 -10.70 10.56 5.61
C GLY A 108 -11.15 9.21 5.06
N LEU A 109 -12.44 8.97 4.80
CA LEU A 109 -12.93 7.69 4.23
C LEU A 109 -12.21 7.31 2.92
N THR A 110 -12.06 8.26 2.00
CA THR A 110 -11.34 8.02 0.73
C THR A 110 -9.84 7.81 0.96
N THR A 111 -9.25 8.45 1.97
CA THR A 111 -7.85 8.24 2.37
C THR A 111 -7.66 6.82 2.91
N ALA A 112 -8.54 6.38 3.79
CA ALA A 112 -8.53 5.00 4.33
C ALA A 112 -8.68 3.95 3.22
N ALA A 113 -9.63 4.15 2.30
CA ALA A 113 -9.82 3.29 1.14
C ALA A 113 -8.57 3.29 0.23
N GLY A 114 -7.94 4.45 0.03
CA GLY A 114 -6.68 4.58 -0.73
C GLY A 114 -5.54 3.78 -0.12
N ILE A 115 -5.34 3.86 1.19
CA ILE A 115 -4.34 3.08 1.93
C ILE A 115 -4.60 1.57 1.76
N TRP A 116 -5.85 1.15 1.87
CA TRP A 116 -6.25 -0.25 1.74
C TRP A 116 -5.98 -0.81 0.33
N VAL A 117 -6.35 -0.07 -0.72
CA VAL A 117 -6.04 -0.43 -2.13
C VAL A 117 -4.53 -0.44 -2.38
N THR A 118 -3.79 0.50 -1.81
CA THR A 118 -2.32 0.55 -1.93
C THR A 118 -1.67 -0.70 -1.33
N ALA A 119 -2.15 -1.20 -0.20
CA ALA A 119 -1.67 -2.45 0.37
C ALA A 119 -1.98 -3.64 -0.55
N ALA A 120 -3.17 -3.71 -1.15
CA ALA A 120 -3.52 -4.75 -2.12
C ALA A 120 -2.60 -4.73 -3.36
N ILE A 121 -2.25 -3.54 -3.86
CA ILE A 121 -1.29 -3.34 -4.95
C ILE A 121 0.10 -3.84 -4.52
N GLY A 122 0.53 -3.52 -3.30
CA GLY A 122 1.79 -4.01 -2.74
C GLY A 122 1.82 -5.53 -2.61
N MET A 123 0.74 -6.15 -2.13
CA MET A 123 0.59 -7.62 -2.09
C MET A 123 0.75 -8.24 -3.48
N ALA A 124 0.09 -7.69 -4.50
CA ALA A 124 0.17 -8.17 -5.87
C ALA A 124 1.60 -8.05 -6.44
N ALA A 125 2.30 -6.94 -6.16
CA ALA A 125 3.70 -6.75 -6.52
C ALA A 125 4.61 -7.79 -5.83
N GLY A 126 4.41 -8.02 -4.52
CA GLY A 126 5.13 -9.04 -3.77
C GLY A 126 4.93 -10.45 -4.32
N MET A 127 3.74 -10.76 -4.84
CA MET A 127 3.45 -12.02 -5.54
C MET A 127 4.09 -12.13 -6.93
N GLY A 128 4.67 -11.05 -7.47
CA GLY A 128 5.17 -11.01 -8.85
C GLY A 128 4.05 -10.95 -9.88
N ARG A 129 2.93 -10.30 -9.56
CA ARG A 129 1.79 -10.09 -10.46
C ARG A 129 1.82 -8.66 -11.03
N GLU A 130 2.89 -8.33 -11.75
CA GLU A 130 3.20 -6.97 -12.20
C GLU A 130 2.07 -6.38 -13.06
N SER A 131 1.48 -7.17 -13.97
CA SER A 131 0.35 -6.72 -14.81
C SER A 131 -0.88 -6.37 -13.97
N THR A 132 -1.21 -7.21 -12.97
CA THR A 132 -2.31 -6.96 -12.03
C THR A 132 -2.03 -5.71 -11.21
N THR A 133 -0.79 -5.55 -10.73
CA THR A 133 -0.34 -4.41 -9.95
C THR A 133 -0.48 -3.10 -10.74
N ALA A 134 0.01 -3.07 -11.98
CA ALA A 134 -0.08 -1.90 -12.86
C ALA A 134 -1.53 -1.56 -13.22
N LEU A 135 -2.33 -2.54 -13.61
CA LEU A 135 -3.74 -2.36 -13.97
C LEU A 135 -4.56 -1.85 -12.79
N SER A 136 -4.38 -2.46 -11.60
CA SER A 136 -5.07 -2.02 -10.38
C SER A 136 -4.72 -0.59 -10.01
N THR A 137 -3.45 -0.20 -10.15
CA THR A 137 -3.00 1.18 -9.92
C THR A 137 -3.66 2.15 -10.89
N LEU A 138 -3.70 1.81 -12.17
CA LEU A 138 -4.35 2.63 -13.18
C LEU A 138 -5.84 2.83 -12.89
N ILE A 139 -6.55 1.75 -12.57
CA ILE A 139 -7.97 1.80 -12.20
C ILE A 139 -8.19 2.64 -10.94
N ALA A 140 -7.36 2.45 -9.92
CA ALA A 140 -7.43 3.24 -8.69
C ALA A 140 -7.25 4.74 -8.97
N LEU A 141 -6.28 5.12 -9.82
CA LEU A 141 -6.07 6.50 -10.25
C LEU A 141 -7.28 7.07 -11.00
N LEU A 142 -7.88 6.29 -11.89
CA LEU A 142 -9.10 6.69 -12.60
C LEU A 142 -10.23 6.96 -11.61
N VAL A 143 -10.46 6.06 -10.65
CA VAL A 143 -11.49 6.25 -9.61
C VAL A 143 -11.19 7.51 -8.78
N LEU A 144 -9.96 7.71 -8.36
CA LEU A 144 -9.57 8.82 -7.49
C LEU A 144 -9.57 10.18 -8.19
N SER A 145 -9.33 10.21 -9.51
CA SER A 145 -9.19 11.44 -10.29
C SER A 145 -10.43 11.78 -11.10
N VAL A 146 -11.04 10.79 -11.75
CA VAL A 146 -12.12 11.01 -12.72
C VAL A 146 -13.49 11.06 -12.05
N VAL A 147 -13.75 10.15 -11.09
CA VAL A 147 -15.05 10.09 -10.40
C VAL A 147 -15.42 11.42 -9.72
N PRO A 148 -14.52 12.10 -8.98
CA PRO A 148 -14.83 13.40 -8.39
C PRO A 148 -15.11 14.49 -9.42
N TRP A 149 -14.55 14.38 -10.62
CA TRP A 149 -14.81 15.32 -11.70
C TRP A 149 -16.19 15.13 -12.33
N ILE A 150 -16.61 13.87 -12.52
CA ILE A 150 -17.93 13.52 -13.09
C ILE A 150 -19.05 13.90 -12.11
N PHE A 151 -18.87 13.61 -10.82
CA PHE A 151 -19.87 13.84 -9.77
C PHE A 151 -19.66 15.16 -9.02
N ARG A 152 -19.08 16.17 -9.68
CA ARG A 152 -18.92 17.50 -9.10
C ARG A 152 -20.29 18.20 -9.03
N THR A 153 -21.12 17.79 -8.06
CA THR A 153 -22.38 18.44 -7.74
C THR A 153 -22.06 19.88 -7.32
N LYS A 154 -22.68 20.89 -7.93
CA LYS A 154 -22.66 22.27 -7.47
C LYS A 154 -23.00 22.29 -5.99
N LYS A 155 -22.08 22.77 -5.14
CA LYS A 155 -22.46 23.20 -3.80
C LYS A 155 -23.52 24.30 -4.00
N VAL A 156 -24.76 23.98 -3.72
CA VAL A 156 -25.80 24.98 -3.53
C VAL A 156 -25.36 25.77 -2.30
N THR A 157 -24.91 26.98 -2.53
CA THR A 157 -24.58 27.93 -1.47
C THR A 157 -25.93 28.32 -0.85
N MET A 158 -26.13 28.01 0.42
CA MET A 158 -27.32 28.43 1.19
C MET A 158 -27.40 29.95 1.39
N SER A 159 -26.81 30.73 0.49
CA SER A 159 -26.87 32.18 0.47
C SER A 159 -28.08 32.74 -0.28
N ASP A 160 -28.75 31.92 -1.09
CA ASP A 160 -29.82 32.41 -1.97
C ASP A 160 -31.23 32.14 -1.40
N ALA A 161 -31.34 31.84 -0.10
CA ALA A 161 -32.61 31.58 0.58
C ALA A 161 -32.99 32.68 1.64
N GLN A 162 -32.30 33.80 1.60
CA GLN A 162 -32.59 34.94 2.50
C GLN A 162 -32.72 36.28 1.71
N GLU A 163 -33.40 36.27 0.58
CA GLU A 163 -34.02 37.49 0.01
C GLU A 163 -35.52 37.29 -0.15
#